data_aa4887bea1e8e53f5e7cbf6d593e7c4f
#
_entry.id   aa4887bea1e8e53f5e7cbf6d593e7c4f
#
_cell.length_a   1.000
_cell.length_b   1.000
_cell.length_c   1.000
_cell.angle_alpha   90.00
_cell.angle_beta   90.00
_cell.angle_gamma   90.00
#
_symmetry.space_group_name_H-M   'P 1'
#
loop_
_entity.id
_entity.type
_entity.pdbx_description
1 polymer ?
#
loop_
_entity_poly.entity_id
_entity_poly.type
_entity_poly.pdbx_seq_one_letter_code
_entity_poly.pdbx_strand_id
1 'polypeptide(L)'
;MTVLDVKKQFLALIDEYAPENQVLTEDEDADMKFKTLLGLAYQFMANKKPIHKTREIDHTYVDEDGYAEYSLPRMKQLREIIVQDENNNIATGDYYFVGEKKIFINKRSKAKYTIGYIIEPQLINDEIDDDFELEIAQDACSFLAYKVADDILKTDPSANYAAFSNEYQRLLQDFDTRTKGIVVEIKEGF
;
A
#
# COMPACT_ATOMS: atom_id res chain seq x y z
N MET A 1 2.16 -8.04 -8.47
CA MET A 1 1.80 -7.24 -9.67
C MET A 1 2.81 -6.12 -9.80
N THR A 2 3.43 -6.00 -10.95
CA THR A 2 4.46 -5.00 -11.23
C THR A 2 3.87 -3.74 -11.89
N VAL A 3 4.67 -2.67 -11.94
CA VAL A 3 4.32 -1.45 -12.72
C VAL A 3 4.05 -1.80 -14.17
N LEU A 4 4.87 -2.69 -14.77
CA LEU A 4 4.68 -3.16 -16.15
C LEU A 4 3.34 -3.89 -16.35
N ASP A 5 2.91 -4.68 -15.37
CA ASP A 5 1.62 -5.38 -15.46
C ASP A 5 0.44 -4.40 -15.46
N VAL A 6 0.52 -3.35 -14.64
CA VAL A 6 -0.49 -2.28 -14.64
C VAL A 6 -0.48 -1.52 -15.96
N LYS A 7 0.71 -1.23 -16.50
CA LYS A 7 0.87 -0.55 -17.80
C LYS A 7 0.22 -1.35 -18.93
N LYS A 8 0.44 -2.66 -18.98
CA LYS A 8 -0.19 -3.53 -20.00
C LYS A 8 -1.72 -3.52 -19.89
N GLN A 9 -2.26 -3.59 -18.66
CA GLN A 9 -3.71 -3.53 -18.45
C GLN A 9 -4.28 -2.16 -18.82
N PHE A 10 -3.60 -1.09 -18.44
CA PHE A 10 -3.96 0.28 -18.80
C PHE A 10 -4.03 0.47 -20.32
N LEU A 11 -3.00 0.01 -21.07
CA LEU A 11 -2.98 0.11 -22.53
C LEU A 11 -4.15 -0.66 -23.17
N ALA A 12 -4.45 -1.87 -22.67
CA ALA A 12 -5.60 -2.63 -23.16
C ALA A 12 -6.92 -1.90 -22.94
N LEU A 13 -7.11 -1.21 -21.80
CA LEU A 13 -8.29 -0.40 -21.53
C LEU A 13 -8.37 0.82 -22.45
N ILE A 14 -7.24 1.49 -22.73
CA ILE A 14 -7.22 2.62 -23.66
C ILE A 14 -7.61 2.14 -25.08
N ASP A 15 -7.05 1.03 -25.54
CA ASP A 15 -7.38 0.49 -26.87
C ASP A 15 -8.87 0.11 -26.99
N GLU A 16 -9.51 -0.33 -25.90
CA GLU A 16 -10.93 -0.68 -25.90
C GLU A 16 -11.86 0.53 -25.97
N TYR A 17 -11.50 1.65 -25.33
CA TYR A 17 -12.38 2.81 -25.17
C TYR A 17 -11.92 4.07 -25.92
N ALA A 18 -10.68 4.09 -26.45
CA ALA A 18 -10.19 5.17 -27.30
C ALA A 18 -10.65 5.00 -28.77
N PRO A 19 -10.63 6.07 -29.56
CA PRO A 19 -10.94 5.97 -30.99
C PRO A 19 -9.90 5.16 -31.74
N GLU A 20 -10.35 4.43 -32.78
CA GLU A 20 -9.49 3.67 -33.68
C GLU A 20 -8.33 4.54 -34.21
N ASN A 21 -7.09 4.08 -34.04
CA ASN A 21 -5.82 4.66 -34.52
C ASN A 21 -5.02 5.59 -33.58
N GLN A 22 -5.28 5.65 -32.29
CA GLN A 22 -4.31 6.25 -31.36
C GLN A 22 -3.37 5.17 -30.78
N VAL A 23 -2.16 5.05 -31.31
CA VAL A 23 -1.10 4.23 -30.71
C VAL A 23 -0.37 5.08 -29.66
N LEU A 24 -0.74 4.94 -28.39
CA LEU A 24 -0.11 5.64 -27.27
C LEU A 24 1.18 4.95 -26.78
N THR A 25 1.66 3.93 -27.48
CA THR A 25 2.63 2.98 -26.95
C THR A 25 4.10 3.36 -27.09
N GLU A 26 4.45 4.43 -27.83
CA GLU A 26 5.84 4.79 -28.12
C GLU A 26 6.23 6.24 -27.74
N ASP A 27 5.37 6.95 -27.03
CA ASP A 27 5.61 8.34 -26.64
C ASP A 27 6.19 8.40 -25.22
N GLU A 28 7.43 8.92 -25.08
CA GLU A 28 8.08 9.16 -23.78
C GLU A 28 7.20 10.04 -22.86
N ASP A 29 6.47 11.00 -23.42
CA ASP A 29 5.53 11.83 -22.69
C ASP A 29 4.33 11.02 -22.14
N ALA A 30 3.88 9.99 -22.87
CA ALA A 30 2.82 9.11 -22.41
C ALA A 30 3.30 8.21 -21.27
N ASP A 31 4.54 7.74 -21.31
CA ASP A 31 5.13 6.95 -20.23
C ASP A 31 5.30 7.76 -18.94
N MET A 32 5.82 8.99 -19.07
CA MET A 32 5.95 9.91 -17.95
C MET A 32 4.59 10.24 -17.32
N LYS A 33 3.57 10.52 -18.13
CA LYS A 33 2.20 10.73 -17.67
C LYS A 33 1.63 9.51 -16.99
N PHE A 34 1.86 8.32 -17.54
CA PHE A 34 1.42 7.07 -16.94
C PHE A 34 2.00 6.88 -15.53
N LYS A 35 3.33 7.00 -15.36
CA LYS A 35 3.98 6.83 -14.05
C LYS A 35 3.49 7.85 -13.02
N THR A 36 3.32 9.12 -13.43
CA THR A 36 2.76 10.16 -12.56
C THR A 36 1.34 9.82 -12.09
N LEU A 37 0.45 9.44 -13.02
CA LEU A 37 -0.93 9.08 -12.70
C LEU A 37 -1.00 7.77 -11.92
N LEU A 38 -0.15 6.81 -12.22
CA LEU A 38 -0.02 5.58 -11.45
C LEU A 38 0.39 5.88 -10.00
N GLY A 39 1.32 6.80 -9.76
CA GLY A 39 1.70 7.23 -8.42
C GLY A 39 0.53 7.78 -7.62
N LEU A 40 -0.31 8.62 -8.25
CA LEU A 40 -1.52 9.16 -7.63
C LEU A 40 -2.58 8.07 -7.36
N ALA A 41 -2.81 7.18 -8.34
CA ALA A 41 -3.73 6.05 -8.21
C ALA A 41 -3.28 5.10 -7.10
N TYR A 42 -1.98 4.83 -7.01
CA TYR A 42 -1.38 3.96 -6.00
C TYR A 42 -1.59 4.50 -4.58
N GLN A 43 -1.35 5.80 -4.37
CA GLN A 43 -1.63 6.45 -3.09
C GLN A 43 -3.13 6.42 -2.74
N PHE A 44 -3.99 6.66 -3.72
CA PHE A 44 -5.44 6.58 -3.54
C PHE A 44 -5.87 5.18 -3.08
N MET A 45 -5.38 4.13 -3.73
CA MET A 45 -5.71 2.75 -3.38
C MET A 45 -5.11 2.33 -2.03
N ALA A 46 -3.90 2.75 -1.69
CA ALA A 46 -3.28 2.52 -0.40
C ALA A 46 -4.02 3.21 0.77
N ASN A 47 -4.70 4.32 0.50
CA ASN A 47 -5.58 4.95 1.50
C ASN A 47 -6.90 4.19 1.69
N LYS A 48 -7.45 3.60 0.62
CA LYS A 48 -8.64 2.73 0.70
C LYS A 48 -8.35 1.38 1.34
N LYS A 49 -7.22 0.78 0.98
CA LYS A 49 -6.76 -0.51 1.51
C LYS A 49 -5.33 -0.38 2.03
N PRO A 50 -5.17 -0.04 3.32
CA PRO A 50 -3.87 0.22 3.92
C PRO A 50 -2.91 -0.96 3.81
N ILE A 51 -1.63 -0.65 3.60
CA ILE A 51 -0.56 -1.63 3.56
C ILE A 51 -0.14 -1.94 4.99
N HIS A 52 -0.41 -3.15 5.43
CA HIS A 52 -0.02 -3.64 6.75
C HIS A 52 1.37 -4.27 6.71
N LYS A 53 2.22 -3.91 7.65
CA LYS A 53 3.50 -4.57 7.91
C LYS A 53 3.59 -5.02 9.35
N THR A 54 4.22 -6.17 9.51
CA THR A 54 4.62 -6.69 10.81
C THR A 54 6.15 -6.75 10.86
N ARG A 55 6.73 -6.30 11.95
CA ARG A 55 8.17 -6.35 12.16
C ARG A 55 8.47 -6.95 13.53
N GLU A 56 9.23 -8.02 13.54
CA GLU A 56 9.89 -8.50 14.74
C GLU A 56 11.14 -7.66 15.00
N ILE A 57 11.29 -7.21 16.24
CA ILE A 57 12.47 -6.48 16.66
C ILE A 57 13.46 -7.50 17.24
N ASP A 58 14.58 -7.63 16.59
CA ASP A 58 15.71 -8.38 17.09
C ASP A 58 16.42 -7.55 18.19
N HIS A 59 15.83 -7.64 19.40
CA HIS A 59 16.35 -6.92 20.57
C HIS A 59 17.28 -7.82 21.38
N THR A 60 18.50 -7.33 21.59
CA THR A 60 19.49 -8.03 22.42
C THR A 60 19.53 -7.41 23.79
N TYR A 61 19.37 -8.24 24.83
CA TYR A 61 19.58 -7.82 26.22
C TYR A 61 20.99 -7.32 26.44
N VAL A 62 21.13 -6.13 27.02
CA VAL A 62 22.41 -5.56 27.47
C VAL A 62 22.22 -5.06 28.89
N ASP A 63 23.13 -5.45 29.81
CA ASP A 63 23.08 -5.01 31.21
C ASP A 63 23.64 -3.59 31.38
N GLU A 64 22.97 -2.66 30.69
CA GLU A 64 23.24 -1.23 30.77
C GLU A 64 21.92 -0.47 30.92
N ASP A 65 21.96 0.66 31.62
CA ASP A 65 20.83 1.57 31.68
C ASP A 65 20.58 2.25 30.32
N GLY A 66 19.31 2.53 30.03
CA GLY A 66 18.91 3.25 28.84
C GLY A 66 18.11 2.41 27.83
N TYR A 67 17.97 2.96 26.63
CA TYR A 67 17.12 2.41 25.59
C TYR A 67 17.89 2.21 24.30
N ALA A 68 17.55 1.14 23.58
CA ALA A 68 18.01 0.88 22.22
C ALA A 68 16.98 1.41 21.22
N GLU A 69 17.46 2.12 20.21
CA GLU A 69 16.61 2.71 19.16
C GLU A 69 16.41 1.72 18.00
N TYR A 70 15.16 1.59 17.54
CA TYR A 70 14.80 0.82 16.35
C TYR A 70 13.95 1.67 15.42
N SER A 71 14.31 1.68 14.13
CA SER A 71 13.58 2.43 13.11
C SER A 71 12.42 1.61 12.56
N LEU A 72 11.26 2.26 12.35
CA LEU A 72 10.08 1.71 11.67
C LEU A 72 9.87 2.50 10.36
N PRO A 73 10.58 2.16 9.29
CA PRO A 73 10.59 2.95 8.07
C PRO A 73 9.20 3.03 7.45
N ARG A 74 8.84 4.22 6.98
CA ARG A 74 7.56 4.53 6.35
C ARG A 74 6.32 4.24 7.22
N MET A 75 6.47 4.09 8.53
CA MET A 75 5.32 3.93 9.42
C MET A 75 4.43 5.18 9.35
N LYS A 76 3.16 4.95 9.05
CA LYS A 76 2.09 5.95 9.04
C LYS A 76 1.22 5.86 10.29
N GLN A 77 0.96 4.64 10.74
CA GLN A 77 0.10 4.40 11.89
C GLN A 77 0.49 3.08 12.58
N LEU A 78 0.68 3.15 13.89
CA LEU A 78 0.78 1.97 14.72
C LEU A 78 -0.58 1.26 14.81
N ARG A 79 -0.57 -0.09 14.79
CA ARG A 79 -1.75 -0.92 14.96
C ARG A 79 -1.72 -1.69 16.25
N GLU A 80 -0.63 -2.44 16.45
CA GLU A 80 -0.49 -3.31 17.61
C GLU A 80 0.97 -3.46 18.01
N ILE A 81 1.19 -3.79 19.26
CA ILE A 81 2.48 -4.24 19.78
C ILE A 81 2.22 -5.49 20.60
N ILE A 82 2.87 -6.57 20.21
CA ILE A 82 2.87 -7.81 20.94
C ILE A 82 4.21 -7.94 21.62
N VAL A 83 4.20 -8.05 22.93
CA VAL A 83 5.38 -8.28 23.75
C VAL A 83 5.31 -9.68 24.35
N GLN A 84 6.34 -10.48 24.16
CA GLN A 84 6.38 -11.86 24.65
C GLN A 84 7.64 -12.11 25.48
N ASP A 85 7.52 -12.89 26.54
CA ASP A 85 8.64 -13.36 27.32
C ASP A 85 9.44 -14.46 26.58
N GLU A 86 10.50 -14.98 27.22
CA GLU A 86 11.31 -16.07 26.69
C GLU A 86 10.53 -17.37 26.40
N ASN A 87 9.36 -17.54 27.05
CA ASN A 87 8.48 -18.69 26.90
C ASN A 87 7.31 -18.43 25.92
N ASN A 88 7.34 -17.31 25.19
CA ASN A 88 6.30 -16.84 24.29
C ASN A 88 4.96 -16.50 24.97
N ASN A 89 4.93 -16.26 26.28
CA ASN A 89 3.74 -15.74 26.95
C ASN A 89 3.67 -14.22 26.76
N ILE A 90 2.44 -13.69 26.75
CA ILE A 90 2.24 -12.23 26.69
C ILE A 90 2.84 -11.60 27.95
N ALA A 91 3.67 -10.60 27.75
CA ALA A 91 4.39 -9.90 28.79
C ALA A 91 4.21 -8.37 28.67
N THR A 92 4.57 -7.67 29.74
CA THR A 92 4.65 -6.21 29.71
C THR A 92 6.01 -5.77 29.21
N GLY A 93 6.05 -4.88 28.20
CA GLY A 93 7.28 -4.33 27.67
C GLY A 93 7.58 -2.95 28.25
N ASP A 94 8.85 -2.62 28.38
CA ASP A 94 9.33 -1.27 28.69
C ASP A 94 9.87 -0.64 27.39
N TYR A 95 9.01 0.17 26.78
CA TYR A 95 9.28 0.85 25.50
C TYR A 95 8.50 2.17 25.40
N TYR A 96 8.96 3.04 24.50
CA TYR A 96 8.24 4.24 24.11
C TYR A 96 8.52 4.62 22.66
N PHE A 97 7.66 5.47 22.07
CA PHE A 97 7.82 5.99 20.71
C PHE A 97 8.34 7.41 20.73
N VAL A 98 9.21 7.73 19.75
CA VAL A 98 9.63 9.11 19.47
C VAL A 98 9.29 9.40 18.02
N GLY A 99 8.33 10.31 17.82
CA GLY A 99 7.74 10.55 16.52
C GLY A 99 7.02 9.30 15.98
N GLU A 100 6.80 9.28 14.67
CA GLU A 100 6.03 8.20 14.02
C GLU A 100 6.90 7.03 13.51
N LYS A 101 8.25 7.12 13.65
CA LYS A 101 9.14 6.21 12.91
C LYS A 101 10.17 5.51 13.78
N LYS A 102 10.13 5.70 15.09
CA LYS A 102 11.15 5.15 16.01
C LYS A 102 10.50 4.58 17.26
N ILE A 103 10.93 3.39 17.65
CA ILE A 103 10.65 2.80 18.95
C ILE A 103 11.94 2.66 19.74
N PHE A 104 11.87 2.96 21.01
CA PHE A 104 12.94 2.82 21.99
C PHE A 104 12.56 1.72 22.98
N ILE A 105 13.38 0.70 23.10
CA ILE A 105 13.18 -0.45 23.96
C ILE A 105 14.27 -0.45 25.04
N ASN A 106 13.86 -0.64 26.29
CA ASN A 106 14.81 -0.73 27.40
C ASN A 106 15.86 -1.81 27.12
N LYS A 107 17.15 -1.45 27.23
CA LYS A 107 18.29 -2.34 26.95
C LYS A 107 18.28 -3.61 27.80
N ARG A 108 17.74 -3.53 29.02
CA ARG A 108 17.60 -4.68 29.95
C ARG A 108 16.38 -5.55 29.68
N SER A 109 15.58 -5.22 28.66
CA SER A 109 14.45 -6.07 28.29
C SER A 109 14.93 -7.40 27.70
N LYS A 110 14.33 -8.51 28.13
CA LYS A 110 14.51 -9.85 27.55
C LYS A 110 13.34 -10.26 26.68
N ALA A 111 12.36 -9.37 26.54
CA ALA A 111 11.16 -9.65 25.79
C ALA A 111 11.40 -9.55 24.29
N LYS A 112 10.60 -10.32 23.53
CA LYS A 112 10.48 -10.19 22.07
C LYS A 112 9.38 -9.18 21.76
N TYR A 113 9.60 -8.35 20.76
CA TYR A 113 8.68 -7.32 20.35
C TYR A 113 8.26 -7.55 18.89
N THR A 114 6.97 -7.70 18.67
CA THR A 114 6.38 -7.76 17.32
C THR A 114 5.48 -6.56 17.15
N ILE A 115 5.74 -5.76 16.12
CA ILE A 115 5.05 -4.49 15.87
C ILE A 115 4.27 -4.60 14.58
N GLY A 116 2.96 -4.48 14.66
CA GLY A 116 2.06 -4.35 13.52
C GLY A 116 1.77 -2.87 13.24
N TYR A 117 1.98 -2.43 12.02
CA TYR A 117 1.78 -1.04 11.63
C TYR A 117 1.37 -0.90 10.16
N ILE A 118 0.74 0.23 9.86
CA ILE A 118 0.45 0.64 8.49
C ILE A 118 1.62 1.47 7.98
N ILE A 119 2.02 1.22 6.75
CA ILE A 119 3.05 2.02 6.08
C ILE A 119 2.46 2.95 5.02
N GLU A 120 3.20 4.02 4.74
CA GLU A 120 3.03 4.78 3.51
C GLU A 120 3.56 3.98 2.34
N PRO A 121 2.84 3.93 1.19
CA PRO A 121 3.35 3.27 0.00
C PRO A 121 4.64 3.94 -0.47
N GLN A 122 5.48 3.21 -1.16
CA GLN A 122 6.63 3.80 -1.84
C GLN A 122 6.13 4.75 -2.93
N LEU A 123 6.76 5.92 -3.06
CA LEU A 123 6.41 6.85 -4.13
C LEU A 123 6.78 6.23 -5.47
N ILE A 124 5.83 6.23 -6.39
CA ILE A 124 6.06 5.89 -7.80
C ILE A 124 6.33 7.20 -8.53
N ASN A 125 7.49 7.29 -9.14
CA ASN A 125 7.95 8.41 -9.97
C ASN A 125 8.70 7.85 -11.20
N ASP A 126 9.27 8.72 -12.01
CA ASP A 126 9.94 8.34 -13.25
C ASP A 126 11.18 7.45 -13.05
N GLU A 127 11.76 7.46 -11.84
CA GLU A 127 12.94 6.66 -11.49
C GLU A 127 12.60 5.21 -11.11
N ILE A 128 11.31 4.90 -10.92
CA ILE A 128 10.88 3.54 -10.57
C ILE A 128 10.94 2.65 -11.80
N ASP A 129 11.59 1.50 -11.63
CA ASP A 129 11.68 0.47 -12.66
C ASP A 129 10.31 -0.16 -12.94
N ASP A 130 10.11 -0.60 -14.17
CA ASP A 130 8.85 -1.24 -14.61
C ASP A 130 8.61 -2.60 -13.93
N ASP A 131 9.66 -3.25 -13.43
CA ASP A 131 9.58 -4.50 -12.67
C ASP A 131 9.33 -4.30 -11.17
N PHE A 132 9.20 -3.05 -10.69
CA PHE A 132 8.88 -2.75 -9.30
C PHE A 132 7.57 -3.42 -8.88
N GLU A 133 7.62 -4.23 -7.81
CA GLU A 133 6.47 -4.90 -7.25
C GLU A 133 5.65 -3.95 -6.35
N LEU A 134 4.37 -3.79 -6.68
CA LEU A 134 3.44 -2.95 -5.93
C LEU A 134 3.11 -3.60 -4.58
N GLU A 135 3.23 -2.84 -3.50
CA GLU A 135 3.08 -3.32 -2.12
C GLU A 135 1.62 -3.46 -1.66
N ILE A 136 0.65 -2.89 -2.40
CA ILE A 136 -0.78 -3.01 -2.07
C ILE A 136 -1.30 -4.41 -2.41
N ALA A 137 -2.44 -4.78 -1.81
CA ALA A 137 -3.05 -6.07 -2.08
C ALA A 137 -3.42 -6.25 -3.56
N GLN A 138 -3.31 -7.48 -4.05
CA GLN A 138 -3.48 -7.80 -5.48
C GLN A 138 -4.85 -7.37 -6.03
N ASP A 139 -5.92 -7.49 -5.24
CA ASP A 139 -7.25 -7.02 -5.63
C ASP A 139 -7.31 -5.48 -5.77
N ALA A 140 -6.53 -4.73 -4.98
CA ALA A 140 -6.39 -3.30 -5.14
C ALA A 140 -5.53 -2.92 -6.35
N CYS A 141 -4.52 -3.73 -6.69
CA CYS A 141 -3.68 -3.51 -7.87
C CYS A 141 -4.49 -3.52 -9.18
N SER A 142 -5.49 -4.39 -9.30
CA SER A 142 -6.32 -4.46 -10.51
C SER A 142 -7.12 -3.18 -10.79
N PHE A 143 -7.34 -2.34 -9.77
CA PHE A 143 -7.99 -1.03 -9.94
C PHE A 143 -7.06 0.07 -10.42
N LEU A 144 -5.75 -0.10 -10.30
CA LEU A 144 -4.79 0.95 -10.67
C LEU A 144 -4.89 1.28 -12.16
N ALA A 145 -4.96 0.27 -13.02
CA ALA A 145 -5.10 0.46 -14.46
C ALA A 145 -6.38 1.22 -14.81
N TYR A 146 -7.51 0.86 -14.19
CA TYR A 146 -8.78 1.56 -14.36
C TYR A 146 -8.73 3.00 -13.86
N LYS A 147 -8.08 3.27 -12.73
CA LYS A 147 -7.96 4.63 -12.19
C LYS A 147 -7.09 5.52 -13.08
N VAL A 148 -5.99 4.98 -13.62
CA VAL A 148 -5.14 5.72 -14.57
C VAL A 148 -5.91 5.96 -15.88
N ALA A 149 -6.62 4.97 -16.39
CA ALA A 149 -7.45 5.12 -17.58
C ALA A 149 -8.57 6.16 -17.38
N ASP A 150 -9.21 6.21 -16.21
CA ASP A 150 -10.22 7.22 -15.86
C ASP A 150 -9.63 8.64 -16.00
N ASP A 151 -8.43 8.87 -15.46
CA ASP A 151 -7.82 10.18 -15.48
C ASP A 151 -7.40 10.63 -16.90
N ILE A 152 -7.13 9.70 -17.80
CA ILE A 152 -6.79 9.98 -19.21
C ILE A 152 -8.04 10.11 -20.08
N LEU A 153 -8.90 9.10 -20.07
CA LEU A 153 -10.07 9.05 -20.97
C LEU A 153 -11.07 10.17 -20.73
N LYS A 154 -11.23 10.65 -19.49
CA LYS A 154 -12.13 11.79 -19.20
C LYS A 154 -11.69 13.09 -19.84
N THR A 155 -10.41 13.22 -20.24
CA THR A 155 -9.88 14.41 -20.90
C THR A 155 -9.91 14.31 -22.43
N ASP A 156 -10.20 13.13 -22.96
CA ASP A 156 -10.30 12.88 -24.40
C ASP A 156 -11.77 12.96 -24.85
N PRO A 157 -12.19 14.02 -25.60
CA PRO A 157 -13.55 14.16 -26.04
C PRO A 157 -14.00 13.11 -27.10
N SER A 158 -13.06 12.38 -27.68
CA SER A 158 -13.28 11.35 -28.69
C SER A 158 -13.45 9.95 -28.07
N ALA A 159 -13.07 9.76 -26.81
CA ALA A 159 -13.18 8.50 -26.11
C ALA A 159 -14.64 8.16 -25.73
N ASN A 160 -14.96 6.87 -25.69
CA ASN A 160 -16.24 6.41 -25.15
C ASN A 160 -16.23 6.39 -23.62
N TYR A 161 -15.93 7.55 -23.04
CA TYR A 161 -15.73 7.69 -21.59
C TYR A 161 -16.98 7.30 -20.78
N ALA A 162 -18.20 7.52 -21.29
CA ALA A 162 -19.43 7.17 -20.57
C ALA A 162 -19.55 5.66 -20.31
N ALA A 163 -19.22 4.83 -21.30
CA ALA A 163 -19.22 3.37 -21.14
C ALA A 163 -18.13 2.92 -20.15
N PHE A 164 -16.92 3.44 -20.30
CA PHE A 164 -15.80 3.17 -19.39
C PHE A 164 -16.14 3.57 -17.95
N SER A 165 -16.63 4.80 -17.73
CA SER A 165 -16.95 5.33 -16.40
C SER A 165 -18.00 4.49 -15.67
N ASN A 166 -19.03 4.00 -16.38
CA ASN A 166 -20.03 3.12 -15.79
C ASN A 166 -19.42 1.79 -15.30
N GLU A 167 -18.55 1.18 -16.08
CA GLU A 167 -17.84 -0.04 -15.68
C GLU A 167 -16.92 0.21 -14.50
N TYR A 168 -16.10 1.26 -14.56
CA TYR A 168 -15.18 1.64 -13.47
C TYR A 168 -15.93 1.89 -12.17
N GLN A 169 -17.04 2.63 -12.19
CA GLN A 169 -17.83 2.90 -10.98
C GLN A 169 -18.45 1.62 -10.41
N ARG A 170 -18.93 0.71 -11.24
CA ARG A 170 -19.42 -0.60 -10.79
C ARG A 170 -18.33 -1.40 -10.08
N LEU A 171 -17.13 -1.51 -10.68
CA LEU A 171 -16.00 -2.21 -10.07
C LEU A 171 -15.56 -1.58 -8.76
N LEU A 172 -15.52 -0.24 -8.69
CA LEU A 172 -15.17 0.49 -7.49
C LEU A 172 -16.16 0.26 -6.34
N GLN A 173 -17.46 0.20 -6.63
CA GLN A 173 -18.49 -0.13 -5.65
C GLN A 173 -18.35 -1.56 -5.13
N ASP A 174 -18.08 -2.53 -6.01
CA ASP A 174 -17.84 -3.92 -5.64
C ASP A 174 -16.61 -4.04 -4.72
N PHE A 175 -15.55 -3.30 -5.03
CA PHE A 175 -14.34 -3.25 -4.19
C PHE A 175 -14.61 -2.64 -2.81
N ASP A 176 -15.30 -1.50 -2.75
CA ASP A 176 -15.64 -0.82 -1.48
C ASP A 176 -16.56 -1.70 -0.60
N THR A 177 -17.43 -2.49 -1.20
CA THR A 177 -18.31 -3.42 -0.48
C THR A 177 -17.51 -4.57 0.15
N ARG A 178 -16.55 -5.14 -0.58
CA ARG A 178 -15.68 -6.22 -0.07
C ARG A 178 -14.76 -5.75 1.05
N THR A 179 -14.26 -4.52 0.98
CA THR A 179 -13.39 -3.96 2.02
C THR A 179 -14.13 -3.64 3.32
N LYS A 180 -15.41 -3.32 3.28
CA LYS A 180 -16.25 -3.08 4.47
C LYS A 180 -16.72 -4.37 5.18
N GLY A 181 -16.69 -5.51 4.49
CA GLY A 181 -17.22 -6.79 4.99
C GLY A 181 -16.32 -7.55 5.96
N ILE A 182 -15.10 -7.10 6.24
CA ILE A 182 -14.19 -7.77 7.19
C ILE A 182 -14.15 -6.98 8.50
N VAL A 183 -15.26 -6.92 9.20
CA VAL A 183 -15.28 -6.69 10.64
C VAL A 183 -15.14 -8.08 11.28
N VAL A 184 -13.92 -8.46 11.65
CA VAL A 184 -13.70 -9.59 12.53
C VAL A 184 -14.16 -9.15 13.92
N GLU A 185 -15.36 -9.54 14.32
CA GLU A 185 -15.76 -9.52 15.72
C GLU A 185 -14.85 -10.48 16.48
N ILE A 186 -13.83 -9.95 17.15
CA ILE A 186 -13.12 -10.69 18.18
C ILE A 186 -14.10 -10.79 19.35
N LYS A 187 -14.82 -11.93 19.46
CA LYS A 187 -15.54 -12.27 20.68
C LYS A 187 -14.48 -12.52 21.74
N GLU A 188 -14.37 -11.62 22.69
CA GLU A 188 -13.70 -11.88 23.96
C GLU A 188 -14.38 -13.07 24.62
N GLY A 189 -13.70 -14.21 24.61
CA GLY A 189 -14.07 -15.37 25.43
C GLY A 189 -13.62 -15.10 26.85
N PHE A 190 -14.55 -15.06 27.77
CA PHE A 190 -14.35 -15.13 29.23
C PHE A 190 -13.67 -16.43 29.66
#